data_ccb387647c06802264c09429ee12a950
#
_entry.id   ccb387647c06802264c09429ee12a950
#
_cell.length_a   1.000
_cell.length_b   1.000
_cell.length_c   1.000
_cell.angle_alpha   90.00
_cell.angle_beta   90.00
_cell.angle_gamma   90.00
#
_symmetry.space_group_name_H-M   'P 1'
#
loop_
_entity.id
_entity.type
_entity.pdbx_description
1 polymer ?
#
loop_
_entity_poly.entity_id
_entity_poly.type
_entity_poly.pdbx_seq_one_letter_code
_entity_poly.pdbx_strand_id
1 'polypeptide(L)'
;DPMSPERKLKMFKLLVNMGYKEIEVGFPSASQTDFDFVRLLIEDGHIPDDVTIQVLTQARDELIERTYDSLVGSKQAIVHFYNSTSVLQRSVVFNQDKQGILNIALNGARKCKSLEHKLPGTKVFYEYSPESYTGTELEYALEVCNAVIEVIDPTPDHKMVINLPATVEMSTPNVYADSIEWMSRNLNRRDSILLSLHPHNDRGTAVAAAELGYLAGADRIEGCLFGNGERTGNVDLVTLGLNLFSQGIDPHIDFSNLDEIKR
;
A
#
# COMPACT_ATOMS: atom_id res chain seq x y z
N ASP A 1 -19.54 7.44 1.62
CA ASP A 1 -19.49 8.55 2.58
C ASP A 1 -18.24 8.45 3.43
N PRO A 2 -17.53 9.56 3.72
CA PRO A 2 -16.38 9.53 4.61
C PRO A 2 -16.84 9.08 6.02
N MET A 3 -16.04 8.24 6.65
CA MET A 3 -16.28 7.81 8.02
C MET A 3 -15.93 8.91 9.01
N SER A 4 -16.77 9.10 10.05
CA SER A 4 -16.39 9.93 11.20
C SER A 4 -15.21 9.30 11.97
N PRO A 5 -14.46 10.08 12.78
CA PRO A 5 -13.38 9.56 13.60
C PRO A 5 -13.79 8.35 14.47
N GLU A 6 -15.00 8.39 15.04
CA GLU A 6 -15.52 7.28 15.87
C GLU A 6 -15.73 6.01 15.06
N ARG A 7 -16.24 6.14 13.81
CA ARG A 7 -16.39 4.99 12.90
C ARG A 7 -15.04 4.44 12.45
N LYS A 8 -14.09 5.34 12.12
CA LYS A 8 -12.72 4.94 11.79
C LYS A 8 -12.08 4.17 12.94
N LEU A 9 -12.25 4.63 14.18
CA LEU A 9 -11.72 3.95 15.36
C LEU A 9 -12.39 2.59 15.60
N LYS A 10 -13.71 2.48 15.40
CA LYS A 10 -14.43 1.21 15.45
C LYS A 10 -13.87 0.23 14.40
N MET A 11 -13.69 0.69 13.16
CA MET A 11 -13.14 -0.11 12.07
C MET A 11 -11.71 -0.56 12.37
N PHE A 12 -10.86 0.35 12.84
CA PHE A 12 -9.48 0.02 13.22
C PHE A 12 -9.43 -1.09 14.29
N LYS A 13 -10.24 -0.96 15.35
CA LYS A 13 -10.32 -1.96 16.41
C LYS A 13 -10.85 -3.31 15.89
N LEU A 14 -11.81 -3.28 14.97
CA LEU A 14 -12.31 -4.50 14.32
C LEU A 14 -11.19 -5.21 13.56
N LEU A 15 -10.43 -4.48 12.72
CA LEU A 15 -9.31 -5.04 11.95
C LEU A 15 -8.23 -5.63 12.86
N VAL A 16 -7.89 -4.95 13.94
CA VAL A 16 -6.94 -5.45 14.95
C VAL A 16 -7.46 -6.75 15.59
N ASN A 17 -8.74 -6.79 15.98
CA ASN A 17 -9.35 -7.98 16.59
C ASN A 17 -9.45 -9.16 15.62
N MET A 18 -9.60 -8.90 14.33
CA MET A 18 -9.58 -9.94 13.28
C MET A 18 -8.17 -10.49 13.04
N GLY A 19 -7.12 -9.82 13.51
CA GLY A 19 -5.73 -10.29 13.38
C GLY A 19 -4.89 -9.56 12.33
N TYR A 20 -5.39 -8.51 11.68
CA TYR A 20 -4.59 -7.70 10.76
C TYR A 20 -3.42 -7.04 11.49
N LYS A 21 -2.22 -7.13 10.89
CA LYS A 21 -0.96 -6.64 11.46
C LYS A 21 -0.41 -5.39 10.77
N GLU A 22 -0.86 -5.13 9.56
CA GLU A 22 -0.56 -3.91 8.80
C GLU A 22 -1.89 -3.27 8.38
N ILE A 23 -2.12 -2.03 8.81
CA ILE A 23 -3.39 -1.34 8.58
C ILE A 23 -3.10 0.07 8.08
N GLU A 24 -3.54 0.38 6.84
CA GLU A 24 -3.49 1.74 6.33
C GLU A 24 -4.63 2.54 6.97
N VAL A 25 -4.26 3.58 7.72
CA VAL A 25 -5.19 4.32 8.58
C VAL A 25 -5.63 5.66 8.02
N GLY A 26 -5.01 6.11 6.94
CA GLY A 26 -5.42 7.32 6.25
C GLY A 26 -4.32 8.01 5.46
N PHE A 27 -4.69 9.20 4.98
CA PHE A 27 -3.85 10.11 4.22
C PHE A 27 -3.69 11.43 5.01
N PRO A 28 -2.80 11.47 6.03
CA PRO A 28 -2.76 12.57 6.99
C PRO A 28 -2.41 13.93 6.38
N SER A 29 -1.76 13.95 5.22
CA SER A 29 -1.49 15.21 4.50
C SER A 29 -2.66 15.70 3.63
N ALA A 30 -3.66 14.86 3.35
CA ALA A 30 -4.80 15.22 2.52
C ALA A 30 -5.87 16.01 3.29
N SER A 31 -6.06 15.73 4.59
CA SER A 31 -7.07 16.42 5.41
C SER A 31 -6.66 16.51 6.88
N GLN A 32 -7.20 17.51 7.58
CA GLN A 32 -7.01 17.63 9.02
C GLN A 32 -7.66 16.45 9.78
N THR A 33 -8.80 15.97 9.31
CA THR A 33 -9.49 14.82 9.91
C THR A 33 -8.63 13.55 9.87
N ASP A 34 -7.93 13.29 8.77
CA ASP A 34 -7.04 12.13 8.67
C ASP A 34 -5.79 12.32 9.55
N PHE A 35 -5.24 13.54 9.58
CA PHE A 35 -4.13 13.86 10.46
C PHE A 35 -4.51 13.62 11.93
N ASP A 36 -5.62 14.17 12.37
CA ASP A 36 -6.10 14.05 13.76
C ASP A 36 -6.41 12.60 14.12
N PHE A 37 -6.90 11.79 13.17
CA PHE A 37 -7.15 10.38 13.40
C PHE A 37 -5.85 9.59 13.63
N VAL A 38 -4.81 9.84 12.85
CA VAL A 38 -3.49 9.22 13.07
C VAL A 38 -2.95 9.61 14.45
N ARG A 39 -3.04 10.90 14.82
CA ARG A 39 -2.63 11.38 16.14
C ARG A 39 -3.42 10.70 17.27
N LEU A 40 -4.73 10.59 17.14
CA LEU A 40 -5.59 9.91 18.11
C LEU A 40 -5.14 8.46 18.34
N LEU A 41 -4.87 7.71 17.27
CA LEU A 41 -4.42 6.33 17.40
C LEU A 41 -3.11 6.22 18.19
N ILE A 42 -2.18 7.15 17.98
CA ILE A 42 -0.86 7.16 18.63
C ILE A 42 -0.97 7.66 20.08
N GLU A 43 -1.60 8.83 20.29
CA GLU A 43 -1.64 9.52 21.57
C GLU A 43 -2.49 8.79 22.62
N ASP A 44 -3.60 8.19 22.19
CA ASP A 44 -4.49 7.43 23.07
C ASP A 44 -4.09 5.95 23.19
N GLY A 45 -2.98 5.53 22.56
CA GLY A 45 -2.44 4.18 22.70
C GLY A 45 -3.32 3.08 22.12
N HIS A 46 -3.99 3.36 21.00
CA HIS A 46 -4.88 2.37 20.36
C HIS A 46 -4.15 1.32 19.52
N ILE A 47 -2.85 1.51 19.23
CA ILE A 47 -2.07 0.64 18.34
C ILE A 47 -1.37 -0.43 19.18
N PRO A 48 -1.73 -1.73 19.03
CA PRO A 48 -1.00 -2.81 19.68
C PRO A 48 0.47 -2.89 19.24
N ASP A 49 1.34 -3.45 20.08
CA ASP A 49 2.78 -3.53 19.83
C ASP A 49 3.14 -4.35 18.57
N ASP A 50 2.27 -5.28 18.18
CA ASP A 50 2.43 -6.17 17.04
C ASP A 50 1.67 -5.70 15.77
N VAL A 51 1.13 -4.46 15.80
CA VAL A 51 0.45 -3.84 14.67
C VAL A 51 1.27 -2.66 14.16
N THR A 52 1.45 -2.60 12.85
CA THR A 52 2.10 -1.49 12.14
C THR A 52 1.04 -0.68 11.42
N ILE A 53 0.93 0.61 11.74
CA ILE A 53 0.08 1.51 10.96
C ILE A 53 0.79 1.91 9.68
N GLN A 54 0.01 2.06 8.60
CA GLN A 54 0.46 2.57 7.32
C GLN A 54 -0.23 3.90 7.03
N VAL A 55 0.50 4.84 6.47
CA VAL A 55 -0.03 6.17 6.08
C VAL A 55 0.38 6.49 4.67
N LEU A 56 -0.59 7.01 3.89
CA LEU A 56 -0.41 7.33 2.49
C LEU A 56 0.08 8.76 2.30
N THR A 57 0.96 9.00 1.34
CA THR A 57 1.36 10.33 0.89
C THR A 57 1.76 10.34 -0.58
N GLN A 58 1.45 11.43 -1.29
CA GLN A 58 2.05 11.66 -2.60
C GLN A 58 3.54 12.00 -2.45
N ALA A 59 4.34 11.73 -3.48
CA ALA A 59 5.76 12.06 -3.54
C ALA A 59 5.97 13.58 -3.78
N ARG A 60 5.52 14.40 -2.81
CA ARG A 60 5.64 15.86 -2.76
C ARG A 60 6.13 16.29 -1.38
N ASP A 61 7.12 17.17 -1.36
CA ASP A 61 7.87 17.52 -0.15
C ASP A 61 6.97 17.95 1.01
N GLU A 62 6.04 18.86 0.76
CA GLU A 62 5.13 19.41 1.76
C GLU A 62 4.16 18.36 2.33
N LEU A 63 3.73 17.42 1.49
CA LEU A 63 2.83 16.33 1.92
C LEU A 63 3.59 15.26 2.72
N ILE A 64 4.81 14.94 2.31
CA ILE A 64 5.68 14.02 3.05
C ILE A 64 6.02 14.61 4.43
N GLU A 65 6.38 15.90 4.52
CA GLU A 65 6.66 16.57 5.80
C GLU A 65 5.48 16.44 6.78
N ARG A 66 4.27 16.79 6.31
CA ARG A 66 3.07 16.69 7.14
C ARG A 66 2.75 15.24 7.55
N THR A 67 3.02 14.27 6.66
CA THR A 67 2.87 12.85 6.98
C THR A 67 3.80 12.45 8.13
N TYR A 68 5.06 12.85 8.09
CA TYR A 68 6.00 12.58 9.20
C TYR A 68 5.58 13.26 10.49
N ASP A 69 5.07 14.48 10.44
CA ASP A 69 4.55 15.17 11.64
C ASP A 69 3.39 14.39 12.29
N SER A 70 2.57 13.68 11.51
CA SER A 70 1.49 12.85 12.03
C SER A 70 1.97 11.59 12.77
N LEU A 71 3.18 11.09 12.47
CA LEU A 71 3.72 9.84 12.98
C LEU A 71 4.54 9.99 14.26
N VAL A 72 4.80 11.22 14.72
CA VAL A 72 5.62 11.46 15.93
C VAL A 72 5.07 10.69 17.13
N GLY A 73 5.95 9.90 17.77
CA GLY A 73 5.60 9.07 18.94
C GLY A 73 5.06 7.67 18.60
N SER A 74 4.92 7.31 17.31
CA SER A 74 4.58 5.93 16.93
C SER A 74 5.75 4.98 17.21
N LYS A 75 5.47 3.71 17.53
CA LYS A 75 6.50 2.68 17.71
C LYS A 75 7.03 2.18 16.38
N GLN A 76 6.14 1.97 15.43
CA GLN A 76 6.47 1.53 14.09
C GLN A 76 5.41 2.03 13.09
N ALA A 77 5.83 2.35 11.88
CA ALA A 77 4.96 2.82 10.82
C ALA A 77 5.51 2.49 9.44
N ILE A 78 4.60 2.26 8.48
CA ILE A 78 4.93 2.22 7.05
C ILE A 78 4.58 3.59 6.47
N VAL A 79 5.55 4.25 5.85
CA VAL A 79 5.33 5.44 5.03
C VAL A 79 5.13 4.98 3.59
N HIS A 80 3.88 4.99 3.14
CA HIS A 80 3.49 4.62 1.78
C HIS A 80 3.48 5.88 0.91
N PHE A 81 4.49 6.03 0.08
CA PHE A 81 4.56 7.14 -0.87
C PHE A 81 4.36 6.67 -2.31
N TYR A 82 3.75 7.51 -3.13
CA TYR A 82 3.42 7.16 -4.51
C TYR A 82 3.52 8.35 -5.45
N ASN A 83 3.69 8.05 -6.71
CA ASN A 83 3.44 8.97 -7.82
C ASN A 83 2.97 8.18 -9.04
N SER A 84 2.17 8.82 -9.88
CA SER A 84 1.68 8.19 -11.10
C SER A 84 2.77 8.05 -12.15
N THR A 85 2.80 6.86 -12.78
CA THR A 85 3.82 6.50 -13.77
C THR A 85 3.24 6.19 -15.16
N SER A 86 1.90 6.11 -15.28
CA SER A 86 1.24 5.71 -16.53
C SER A 86 1.47 6.67 -17.70
N VAL A 87 1.40 6.13 -18.91
CA VAL A 87 1.52 6.90 -20.15
C VAL A 87 0.55 8.08 -20.17
N LEU A 88 -0.71 7.83 -19.80
CA LEU A 88 -1.75 8.85 -19.80
C LEU A 88 -1.45 9.99 -18.83
N GLN A 89 -1.10 9.65 -17.59
CA GLN A 89 -0.86 10.68 -16.56
C GLN A 89 0.42 11.47 -16.82
N ARG A 90 1.47 10.82 -17.33
CA ARG A 90 2.69 11.52 -17.76
C ARG A 90 2.37 12.60 -18.78
N SER A 91 1.57 12.27 -19.80
CA SER A 91 1.29 13.17 -20.92
C SER A 91 0.25 14.24 -20.61
N VAL A 92 -0.81 13.90 -19.86
CA VAL A 92 -1.98 14.77 -19.68
C VAL A 92 -1.96 15.53 -18.35
N VAL A 93 -1.55 14.86 -17.26
CA VAL A 93 -1.60 15.44 -15.92
C VAL A 93 -0.29 16.17 -15.58
N PHE A 94 0.84 15.48 -15.74
CA PHE A 94 2.15 16.03 -15.36
C PHE A 94 2.82 16.81 -16.48
N ASN A 95 2.47 16.55 -17.74
CA ASN A 95 3.18 17.07 -18.92
C ASN A 95 4.70 16.85 -18.78
N GLN A 96 5.10 15.63 -18.40
CA GLN A 96 6.48 15.22 -18.14
C GLN A 96 6.82 13.97 -18.95
N ASP A 97 8.09 13.86 -19.28
CA ASP A 97 8.64 12.61 -19.84
C ASP A 97 8.94 11.57 -18.74
N LYS A 98 9.45 10.42 -19.13
CA LYS A 98 9.85 9.36 -18.21
C LYS A 98 10.87 9.84 -17.17
N GLN A 99 11.85 10.65 -17.58
CA GLN A 99 12.87 11.15 -16.67
C GLN A 99 12.30 12.12 -15.63
N GLY A 100 11.37 12.98 -16.03
CA GLY A 100 10.66 13.89 -15.12
C GLY A 100 9.88 13.14 -14.05
N ILE A 101 9.15 12.10 -14.43
CA ILE A 101 8.40 11.24 -13.50
C ILE A 101 9.32 10.41 -12.60
N LEU A 102 10.42 9.88 -13.13
CA LEU A 102 11.44 9.19 -12.34
C LEU A 102 12.02 10.12 -11.27
N ASN A 103 12.30 11.38 -11.62
CA ASN A 103 12.82 12.36 -10.67
C ASN A 103 11.82 12.66 -9.54
N ILE A 104 10.51 12.66 -9.81
CA ILE A 104 9.48 12.80 -8.75
C ILE A 104 9.60 11.65 -7.75
N ALA A 105 9.66 10.40 -8.23
CA ALA A 105 9.80 9.23 -7.37
C ALA A 105 11.08 9.29 -6.51
N LEU A 106 12.22 9.60 -7.12
CA LEU A 106 13.51 9.69 -6.44
C LEU A 106 13.56 10.83 -5.41
N ASN A 107 12.99 11.99 -5.73
CA ASN A 107 12.91 13.11 -4.80
C ASN A 107 12.02 12.74 -3.60
N GLY A 108 10.87 12.09 -3.83
CA GLY A 108 10.02 11.58 -2.76
C GLY A 108 10.75 10.58 -1.85
N ALA A 109 11.46 9.61 -2.43
CA ALA A 109 12.23 8.64 -1.67
C ALA A 109 13.33 9.29 -0.82
N ARG A 110 14.11 10.24 -1.41
CA ARG A 110 15.15 11.00 -0.68
C ARG A 110 14.54 11.85 0.43
N LYS A 111 13.41 12.49 0.15
CA LYS A 111 12.69 13.29 1.14
C LYS A 111 12.25 12.44 2.32
N CYS A 112 11.66 11.29 2.08
CA CYS A 112 11.27 10.33 3.13
C CYS A 112 12.48 9.96 3.99
N LYS A 113 13.58 9.53 3.41
CA LYS A 113 14.81 9.20 4.13
C LYS A 113 15.34 10.37 4.95
N SER A 114 15.32 11.59 4.41
CA SER A 114 15.82 12.78 5.08
C SER A 114 15.05 13.16 6.36
N LEU A 115 13.80 12.70 6.48
CA LEU A 115 12.92 13.03 7.60
C LEU A 115 12.89 11.96 8.71
N GLU A 116 13.59 10.84 8.57
CA GLU A 116 13.66 9.80 9.62
C GLU A 116 14.07 10.38 10.99
N HIS A 117 14.91 11.43 11.00
CA HIS A 117 15.33 12.10 12.23
C HIS A 117 14.19 12.75 13.02
N LYS A 118 13.04 13.03 12.39
CA LYS A 118 11.83 13.54 13.06
C LYS A 118 11.11 12.49 13.89
N LEU A 119 11.42 11.20 13.68
CA LEU A 119 10.77 10.06 14.31
C LEU A 119 11.72 9.27 15.21
N PRO A 120 12.32 9.91 16.24
CA PRO A 120 13.25 9.22 17.11
C PRO A 120 12.55 8.07 17.84
N GLY A 121 13.13 6.86 17.74
CA GLY A 121 12.58 5.66 18.37
C GLY A 121 11.46 4.96 17.59
N THR A 122 11.01 5.51 16.46
CA THR A 122 10.06 4.84 15.56
C THR A 122 10.80 3.94 14.58
N LYS A 123 10.34 2.70 14.42
CA LYS A 123 10.80 1.83 13.34
C LYS A 123 10.02 2.20 12.07
N VAL A 124 10.69 2.87 11.13
CA VAL A 124 10.10 3.33 9.87
C VAL A 124 10.33 2.29 8.79
N PHE A 125 9.25 1.86 8.14
CA PHE A 125 9.27 1.05 6.93
C PHE A 125 8.79 1.89 5.76
N TYR A 126 9.12 1.48 4.55
CA TYR A 126 8.74 2.18 3.33
C TYR A 126 7.92 1.30 2.43
N GLU A 127 6.90 1.90 1.84
CA GLU A 127 6.19 1.35 0.71
C GLU A 127 6.20 2.37 -0.44
N TYR A 128 6.48 1.88 -1.65
CA TYR A 128 6.39 2.67 -2.87
C TYR A 128 5.42 2.05 -3.86
N SER A 129 4.52 2.88 -4.40
CA SER A 129 3.62 2.50 -5.48
C SER A 129 3.88 3.33 -6.74
N PRO A 130 4.26 2.70 -7.88
CA PRO A 130 4.12 3.34 -9.19
C PRO A 130 2.63 3.35 -9.56
N GLU A 131 1.90 4.39 -9.13
CA GLU A 131 0.45 4.48 -9.32
C GLU A 131 0.09 4.31 -10.79
N SER A 132 -1.07 3.67 -11.05
CA SER A 132 -1.48 3.26 -12.39
C SER A 132 -0.46 2.34 -13.08
N TYR A 133 0.11 1.39 -12.32
CA TYR A 133 1.06 0.40 -12.81
C TYR A 133 0.55 -0.31 -14.07
N THR A 134 -0.72 -0.71 -14.11
CA THR A 134 -1.32 -1.40 -15.26
C THR A 134 -1.41 -0.55 -16.54
N GLY A 135 -1.26 0.77 -16.43
CA GLY A 135 -1.17 1.70 -17.56
C GLY A 135 0.25 2.20 -17.85
N THR A 136 1.27 1.58 -17.21
CA THR A 136 2.69 1.90 -17.32
C THR A 136 3.39 0.83 -18.15
N GLU A 137 4.36 1.23 -18.98
CA GLU A 137 5.21 0.25 -19.67
C GLU A 137 5.99 -0.56 -18.64
N LEU A 138 6.01 -1.88 -18.80
CA LEU A 138 6.52 -2.81 -17.79
C LEU A 138 7.99 -2.55 -17.44
N GLU A 139 8.83 -2.33 -18.46
CA GLU A 139 10.25 -2.02 -18.29
C GLU A 139 10.46 -0.67 -17.57
N TYR A 140 9.58 0.30 -17.83
CA TYR A 140 9.66 1.59 -17.15
C TYR A 140 9.20 1.49 -15.69
N ALA A 141 8.17 0.71 -15.40
CA ALA A 141 7.78 0.43 -14.03
C ALA A 141 8.94 -0.21 -13.23
N LEU A 142 9.64 -1.18 -13.85
CA LEU A 142 10.83 -1.79 -13.26
C LEU A 142 11.96 -0.78 -13.03
N GLU A 143 12.24 0.08 -14.00
CA GLU A 143 13.25 1.14 -13.89
C GLU A 143 12.98 2.04 -12.69
N VAL A 144 11.75 2.55 -12.56
CA VAL A 144 11.36 3.44 -11.46
C VAL A 144 11.45 2.71 -10.11
N CYS A 145 10.91 1.49 -10.01
CA CYS A 145 10.97 0.70 -8.78
C CYS A 145 12.42 0.43 -8.35
N ASN A 146 13.29 -0.01 -9.27
CA ASN A 146 14.68 -0.26 -8.96
C ASN A 146 15.42 1.01 -8.53
N ALA A 147 15.16 2.15 -9.16
CA ALA A 147 15.75 3.42 -8.77
C ALA A 147 15.32 3.87 -7.35
N VAL A 148 14.06 3.65 -6.99
CA VAL A 148 13.56 3.91 -5.63
C VAL A 148 14.18 2.96 -4.61
N ILE A 149 14.30 1.67 -4.94
CA ILE A 149 14.95 0.65 -4.10
C ILE A 149 16.40 1.06 -3.76
N GLU A 150 17.15 1.57 -4.74
CA GLU A 150 18.52 2.03 -4.49
C GLU A 150 18.60 3.23 -3.54
N VAL A 151 17.61 4.13 -3.56
CA VAL A 151 17.56 5.28 -2.63
C VAL A 151 17.15 4.85 -1.22
N ILE A 152 16.16 3.97 -1.09
CA ILE A 152 15.69 3.48 0.21
C ILE A 152 16.72 2.55 0.86
N ASP A 153 17.45 1.79 0.05
CA ASP A 153 18.50 0.86 0.49
C ASP A 153 18.00 -0.20 1.49
N PRO A 154 16.93 -0.97 1.14
CA PRO A 154 16.40 -2.00 2.02
C PRO A 154 17.37 -3.17 2.18
N THR A 155 17.20 -3.90 3.27
CA THR A 155 17.95 -5.14 3.55
C THR A 155 17.01 -6.31 3.83
N PRO A 156 17.46 -7.56 3.80
CA PRO A 156 16.63 -8.72 4.16
C PRO A 156 16.01 -8.62 5.56
N ASP A 157 16.70 -7.94 6.50
CA ASP A 157 16.23 -7.75 7.88
C ASP A 157 15.35 -6.50 8.04
N HIS A 158 15.37 -5.59 7.07
CA HIS A 158 14.58 -4.37 7.03
C HIS A 158 14.05 -4.11 5.62
N LYS A 159 13.06 -4.91 5.25
CA LYS A 159 12.48 -4.90 3.91
C LYS A 159 11.66 -3.65 3.63
N MET A 160 11.59 -3.25 2.37
CA MET A 160 10.58 -2.32 1.89
C MET A 160 9.49 -3.05 1.10
N VAL A 161 8.35 -2.40 0.96
CA VAL A 161 7.26 -2.86 0.11
C VAL A 161 7.35 -2.16 -1.24
N ILE A 162 7.32 -2.94 -2.32
CA ILE A 162 7.00 -2.45 -3.67
C ILE A 162 5.59 -2.93 -3.98
N ASN A 163 4.68 -1.98 -4.12
CA ASN A 163 3.28 -2.26 -4.36
C ASN A 163 2.91 -1.94 -5.81
N LEU A 164 2.35 -2.90 -6.52
CA LEU A 164 2.04 -2.79 -7.95
C LEU A 164 0.51 -2.70 -8.15
N PRO A 165 -0.07 -1.48 -8.08
CA PRO A 165 -1.52 -1.34 -8.08
C PRO A 165 -2.13 -1.51 -9.48
N ALA A 166 -3.14 -2.36 -9.59
CA ALA A 166 -4.08 -2.29 -10.69
C ALA A 166 -5.09 -1.18 -10.38
N THR A 167 -4.63 0.09 -10.42
CA THR A 167 -5.45 1.28 -10.17
C THR A 167 -6.70 1.30 -11.05
N VAL A 168 -6.56 0.79 -12.25
CA VAL A 168 -7.66 0.39 -13.14
C VAL A 168 -7.33 -1.01 -13.67
N GLU A 169 -8.29 -1.94 -13.61
CA GLU A 169 -8.14 -3.25 -14.24
C GLU A 169 -8.18 -3.13 -15.77
N MET A 170 -7.01 -3.00 -16.39
CA MET A 170 -6.88 -2.78 -17.85
C MET A 170 -6.77 -4.08 -18.66
N SER A 171 -6.54 -5.22 -17.99
CA SER A 171 -6.36 -6.53 -18.63
C SER A 171 -7.05 -7.64 -17.83
N THR A 172 -7.02 -8.86 -18.36
CA THR A 172 -7.48 -10.05 -17.64
C THR A 172 -6.54 -10.41 -16.49
N PRO A 173 -7.02 -11.11 -15.43
CA PRO A 173 -6.22 -11.46 -14.26
C PRO A 173 -4.91 -12.20 -14.56
N ASN A 174 -4.91 -13.09 -15.55
CA ASN A 174 -3.70 -13.81 -15.96
C ASN A 174 -2.63 -12.88 -16.55
N VAL A 175 -3.02 -11.88 -17.33
CA VAL A 175 -2.06 -10.90 -17.90
C VAL A 175 -1.47 -10.04 -16.78
N TYR A 176 -2.26 -9.65 -15.80
CA TYR A 176 -1.76 -8.96 -14.62
C TYR A 176 -0.76 -9.86 -13.86
N ALA A 177 -1.12 -11.12 -13.60
CA ALA A 177 -0.25 -12.08 -12.92
C ALA A 177 1.06 -12.34 -13.69
N ASP A 178 1.02 -12.45 -15.01
CA ASP A 178 2.23 -12.59 -15.85
C ASP A 178 3.17 -11.38 -15.65
N SER A 179 2.61 -10.17 -15.58
CA SER A 179 3.40 -8.97 -15.29
C SER A 179 4.01 -8.98 -13.88
N ILE A 180 3.28 -9.50 -12.89
CA ILE A 180 3.78 -9.66 -11.52
C ILE A 180 4.94 -10.66 -11.44
N GLU A 181 4.80 -11.82 -12.12
CA GLU A 181 5.89 -12.79 -12.19
C GLU A 181 7.15 -12.17 -12.82
N TRP A 182 6.96 -11.44 -13.92
CA TRP A 182 8.07 -10.77 -14.57
C TRP A 182 8.73 -9.72 -13.65
N MET A 183 7.96 -8.90 -12.96
CA MET A 183 8.49 -7.93 -11.99
C MET A 183 9.22 -8.65 -10.86
N SER A 184 8.63 -9.70 -10.28
CA SER A 184 9.23 -10.47 -9.19
C SER A 184 10.60 -11.04 -9.57
N ARG A 185 10.77 -11.46 -10.83
CA ARG A 185 12.04 -12.03 -11.35
C ARG A 185 13.10 -10.97 -11.69
N ASN A 186 12.70 -9.72 -11.93
CA ASN A 186 13.60 -8.67 -12.44
C ASN A 186 13.87 -7.55 -11.43
N LEU A 187 13.10 -7.43 -10.34
CA LEU A 187 13.35 -6.46 -9.27
C LEU A 187 14.73 -6.71 -8.63
N ASN A 188 15.52 -5.65 -8.50
CA ASN A 188 16.77 -5.67 -7.76
C ASN A 188 16.50 -5.99 -6.28
N ARG A 189 17.43 -6.64 -5.60
CA ARG A 189 17.36 -6.95 -4.16
C ARG A 189 16.04 -7.61 -3.77
N ARG A 190 15.56 -8.57 -4.57
CA ARG A 190 14.26 -9.21 -4.37
C ARG A 190 14.06 -9.80 -2.96
N ASP A 191 15.11 -10.27 -2.32
CA ASP A 191 15.14 -10.79 -0.94
C ASP A 191 14.89 -9.71 0.13
N SER A 192 15.13 -8.44 -0.22
CA SER A 192 14.91 -7.26 0.61
C SER A 192 13.57 -6.56 0.31
N ILE A 193 12.74 -7.14 -0.56
CA ILE A 193 11.46 -6.57 -1.00
C ILE A 193 10.30 -7.48 -0.57
N LEU A 194 9.22 -6.85 -0.09
CA LEU A 194 7.90 -7.44 -0.04
C LEU A 194 7.13 -6.95 -1.28
N LEU A 195 6.85 -7.85 -2.20
CA LEU A 195 6.09 -7.52 -3.41
C LEU A 195 4.60 -7.55 -3.08
N SER A 196 3.97 -6.40 -3.13
CA SER A 196 2.57 -6.19 -2.77
C SER A 196 1.71 -5.91 -4.01
N LEU A 197 0.46 -6.33 -3.95
CA LEU A 197 -0.53 -6.08 -4.99
C LEU A 197 -1.72 -5.34 -4.43
N HIS A 198 -2.28 -4.42 -5.23
CA HIS A 198 -3.43 -3.60 -4.85
C HIS A 198 -4.43 -3.55 -6.03
N PRO A 199 -5.16 -4.63 -6.30
CA PRO A 199 -6.12 -4.61 -7.41
C PRO A 199 -7.41 -3.88 -7.04
N HIS A 200 -7.85 -2.97 -7.93
CA HIS A 200 -9.21 -2.48 -7.98
C HIS A 200 -10.12 -3.44 -8.75
N ASN A 201 -11.43 -3.20 -8.72
CA ASN A 201 -12.44 -4.14 -9.19
C ASN A 201 -13.23 -3.63 -10.42
N ASP A 202 -12.56 -2.94 -11.32
CA ASP A 202 -13.19 -2.32 -12.51
C ASP A 202 -13.86 -3.36 -13.44
N ARG A 203 -13.28 -4.55 -13.53
CA ARG A 203 -13.79 -5.67 -14.33
C ARG A 203 -14.57 -6.70 -13.51
N GLY A 204 -14.68 -6.52 -12.17
CA GLY A 204 -15.22 -7.51 -11.27
C GLY A 204 -14.29 -8.70 -11.04
N THR A 205 -12.99 -8.58 -11.32
CA THR A 205 -12.03 -9.68 -11.29
C THR A 205 -10.88 -9.49 -10.28
N ALA A 206 -11.00 -8.54 -9.35
CA ALA A 206 -9.93 -8.19 -8.41
C ALA A 206 -9.48 -9.39 -7.54
N VAL A 207 -10.41 -10.24 -7.08
CA VAL A 207 -10.07 -11.45 -6.31
C VAL A 207 -9.25 -12.41 -7.17
N ALA A 208 -9.67 -12.69 -8.39
CA ALA A 208 -8.93 -13.55 -9.30
C ALA A 208 -7.54 -12.98 -9.65
N ALA A 209 -7.45 -11.65 -9.84
CA ALA A 209 -6.18 -10.97 -10.07
C ALA A 209 -5.23 -11.10 -8.87
N ALA A 210 -5.73 -10.95 -7.64
CA ALA A 210 -4.97 -11.16 -6.42
C ALA A 210 -4.50 -12.61 -6.26
N GLU A 211 -5.40 -13.59 -6.47
CA GLU A 211 -5.07 -15.02 -6.36
C GLU A 211 -3.99 -15.43 -7.36
N LEU A 212 -4.15 -15.10 -8.64
CA LEU A 212 -3.14 -15.37 -9.65
C LEU A 212 -1.84 -14.60 -9.38
N GLY A 213 -1.94 -13.39 -8.84
CA GLY A 213 -0.79 -12.55 -8.51
C GLY A 213 0.07 -13.12 -7.38
N TYR A 214 -0.52 -13.64 -6.29
CA TYR A 214 0.31 -14.28 -5.26
C TYR A 214 0.88 -15.62 -5.73
N LEU A 215 0.17 -16.37 -6.57
CA LEU A 215 0.74 -17.56 -7.22
C LEU A 215 1.90 -17.21 -8.16
N ALA A 216 1.91 -16.02 -8.73
CA ALA A 216 2.98 -15.47 -9.57
C ALA A 216 4.19 -14.93 -8.78
N GLY A 217 4.13 -14.93 -7.42
CA GLY A 217 5.25 -14.59 -6.56
C GLY A 217 5.11 -13.31 -5.76
N ALA A 218 3.91 -12.73 -5.64
CA ALA A 218 3.66 -11.65 -4.69
C ALA A 218 3.66 -12.18 -3.26
N ASP A 219 4.12 -11.35 -2.32
CA ASP A 219 4.25 -11.67 -0.90
C ASP A 219 3.08 -11.13 -0.07
N ARG A 220 2.37 -10.11 -0.57
CA ARG A 220 1.39 -9.32 0.17
C ARG A 220 0.25 -8.86 -0.75
N ILE A 221 -0.96 -8.78 -0.22
CA ILE A 221 -2.13 -8.22 -0.91
C ILE A 221 -2.71 -7.09 -0.05
N GLU A 222 -3.00 -5.96 -0.67
CA GLU A 222 -3.79 -4.87 -0.09
C GLU A 222 -5.21 -4.89 -0.64
N GLY A 223 -6.16 -4.60 0.23
CA GLY A 223 -7.56 -4.56 -0.16
C GLY A 223 -8.44 -4.01 0.96
N CYS A 224 -9.74 -4.18 0.79
CA CYS A 224 -10.73 -3.73 1.75
C CYS A 224 -11.66 -4.86 2.18
N LEU A 225 -12.24 -4.77 3.40
CA LEU A 225 -13.29 -5.70 3.80
C LEU A 225 -14.48 -5.59 2.84
N PHE A 226 -14.93 -6.75 2.34
CA PHE A 226 -16.00 -6.86 1.34
C PHE A 226 -15.75 -6.04 0.05
N GLY A 227 -14.52 -5.66 -0.22
CA GLY A 227 -14.15 -4.87 -1.38
C GLY A 227 -14.63 -3.41 -1.35
N ASN A 228 -15.10 -2.90 -0.21
CA ASN A 228 -15.59 -1.54 -0.06
C ASN A 228 -14.43 -0.53 -0.11
N GLY A 229 -14.13 -0.02 -1.29
CA GLY A 229 -13.05 0.91 -1.56
C GLY A 229 -13.44 1.99 -2.57
N GLU A 230 -12.46 2.63 -3.16
CA GLU A 230 -12.67 3.71 -4.12
C GLU A 230 -13.34 3.21 -5.42
N ARG A 231 -14.16 4.07 -6.03
CA ARG A 231 -14.80 3.87 -7.34
C ARG A 231 -15.58 2.55 -7.41
N THR A 232 -15.04 1.55 -8.12
CA THR A 232 -15.62 0.22 -8.32
C THR A 232 -15.35 -0.74 -7.18
N GLY A 233 -14.57 -0.31 -6.18
CA GLY A 233 -14.07 -1.12 -5.08
C GLY A 233 -12.67 -1.67 -5.30
N ASN A 234 -12.16 -2.34 -4.27
CA ASN A 234 -10.87 -3.01 -4.23
C ASN A 234 -11.05 -4.53 -4.16
N VAL A 235 -9.97 -5.27 -4.12
CA VAL A 235 -10.05 -6.71 -3.83
C VAL A 235 -10.75 -6.93 -2.47
N ASP A 236 -11.71 -7.85 -2.47
CA ASP A 236 -12.42 -8.26 -1.26
C ASP A 236 -11.54 -9.20 -0.43
N LEU A 237 -10.99 -8.68 0.66
CA LEU A 237 -10.12 -9.44 1.56
C LEU A 237 -10.87 -10.56 2.29
N VAL A 238 -12.17 -10.44 2.52
CA VAL A 238 -12.96 -11.50 3.13
C VAL A 238 -13.07 -12.68 2.17
N THR A 239 -13.46 -12.44 0.93
CA THR A 239 -13.52 -13.47 -0.11
C THR A 239 -12.15 -14.11 -0.34
N LEU A 240 -11.09 -13.29 -0.44
CA LEU A 240 -9.72 -13.79 -0.64
C LEU A 240 -9.27 -14.70 0.51
N GLY A 241 -9.50 -14.28 1.77
CA GLY A 241 -9.15 -15.07 2.94
C GLY A 241 -9.94 -16.38 3.05
N LEU A 242 -11.23 -16.36 2.75
CA LEU A 242 -12.07 -17.57 2.73
C LEU A 242 -11.67 -18.52 1.59
N ASN A 243 -11.25 -18.00 0.44
CA ASN A 243 -10.72 -18.81 -0.66
C ASN A 243 -9.43 -19.53 -0.24
N LEU A 244 -8.50 -18.85 0.43
CA LEU A 244 -7.29 -19.46 0.99
C LEU A 244 -7.66 -20.57 1.98
N PHE A 245 -8.56 -20.29 2.91
CA PHE A 245 -9.04 -21.28 3.89
C PHE A 245 -9.65 -22.52 3.22
N SER A 246 -10.44 -22.34 2.16
CA SER A 246 -11.04 -23.44 1.39
C SER A 246 -9.99 -24.36 0.72
N GLN A 247 -8.77 -23.84 0.51
CA GLN A 247 -7.63 -24.59 -0.02
C GLN A 247 -6.72 -25.16 1.09
N GLY A 248 -7.12 -25.04 2.34
CA GLY A 248 -6.36 -25.54 3.48
C GLY A 248 -5.22 -24.61 3.92
N ILE A 249 -5.22 -23.35 3.49
CA ILE A 249 -4.25 -22.34 3.88
C ILE A 249 -4.90 -21.41 4.91
N ASP A 250 -4.33 -21.37 6.12
CA ASP A 250 -4.78 -20.43 7.14
C ASP A 250 -4.36 -19.00 6.77
N PRO A 251 -5.31 -18.07 6.55
CA PRO A 251 -4.98 -16.66 6.26
C PRO A 251 -4.50 -15.90 7.50
N HIS A 252 -4.50 -16.50 8.68
CA HIS A 252 -4.21 -15.87 9.98
C HIS A 252 -5.09 -14.67 10.31
N ILE A 253 -6.27 -14.58 9.70
CA ILE A 253 -7.30 -13.55 9.94
C ILE A 253 -8.58 -14.27 10.37
N ASP A 254 -9.21 -13.79 11.43
CA ASP A 254 -10.44 -14.36 11.96
C ASP A 254 -11.67 -13.85 11.18
N PHE A 255 -12.24 -14.72 10.36
CA PHE A 255 -13.49 -14.50 9.64
C PHE A 255 -14.68 -15.28 10.25
N SER A 256 -14.56 -15.78 11.47
CA SER A 256 -15.58 -16.66 12.08
C SER A 256 -16.93 -15.97 12.32
N ASN A 257 -16.94 -14.65 12.51
CA ASN A 257 -18.16 -13.87 12.78
C ASN A 257 -18.44 -12.83 11.69
N LEU A 258 -18.80 -13.32 10.49
CA LEU A 258 -19.11 -12.43 9.34
C LEU A 258 -20.29 -11.49 9.59
N ASP A 259 -21.26 -11.88 10.41
CA ASP A 259 -22.45 -11.06 10.70
C ASP A 259 -22.07 -9.83 11.57
N GLU A 260 -21.08 -9.95 12.44
CA GLU A 260 -20.54 -8.82 13.20
C GLU A 260 -19.66 -7.94 12.32
N ILE A 261 -18.81 -8.54 11.50
CA ILE A 261 -17.91 -7.81 10.60
C ILE A 261 -18.67 -6.91 9.61
N LYS A 262 -19.88 -7.32 9.19
CA LYS A 262 -20.75 -6.54 8.29
C LYS A 262 -21.41 -5.32 8.94
N ARG A 263 -21.52 -5.24 10.25
CA ARG A 263 -22.21 -4.18 10.99
C ARG A 263 -21.32 -2.99 11.32
#